data_c979b85a7234edb158432ba587eceb7f
#
_entry.id   c979b85a7234edb158432ba587eceb7f
#
_cell.length_a   1.000
_cell.length_b   1.000
_cell.length_c   1.000
_cell.angle_alpha   90.00
_cell.angle_beta   90.00
_cell.angle_gamma   90.00
#
_symmetry.space_group_name_H-M   'P 1'
#
loop_
_entity.id
_entity.type
_entity.pdbx_description
1 polymer ?
#
loop_
_entity_poly.entity_id
_entity_poly.type
_entity_poly.pdbx_seq_one_letter_code
_entity_poly.pdbx_strand_id
1 'polypeptide(L)'
;MELTASGDYFTEILAELQKKGTVILVGPRGCGKTHIMRFADVTARSNNSHPFTVFVSFNRYFRLEPLLKSNSSAMEYFHIWTLSRILWAAQESFKKLMPNITYPEIFPAELLSSIVTRLERGLALTQDMQDVGARISIDLIKDQLTQLAQAASRKHIVLLLDDAALTLTPEFLSEFFDIVRVLKSANISLKASVYPGTTEYGSRFHAGQEAKTINMWLSTEDKNYSGIMGKIAEKRFDRISDVPTDISELLKYSAFGIPRAYLTMLRDFVSIKQGNNQQKFNNLSTKHNSARLIEYNSLSLKIPKFKTIIELGEKFFNRAISDLTEENLRLNQASQKQLLIGIDSVTFNSPYIERMVMLLIEAGLLYEHTKVSHGTDRSYRRFTPHIAYLIAHRAFSRSHRGFSPQSILEVFDYKSDKHPIRRSIQSMLNADDLDRIGLDLPPCEKCSTARLNDSQRFCHACGSELLDRSVFTACMSIELKDVPGLTTWQKSGILQSTNLRTIADLVSKQDPGTELRKIFRVGPVRANKIQDVVGNFVDEFLS
;
A
#
# COMPACT_ATOMS: atom_id res chain seq x y z
N MET A 1 8.06 -9.86 19.69
CA MET A 1 6.89 -10.70 20.09
C MET A 1 5.90 -9.93 20.97
N GLU A 2 6.35 -9.18 21.94
CA GLU A 2 5.48 -8.46 22.90
C GLU A 2 4.46 -7.51 22.27
N LEU A 3 4.78 -6.91 21.13
CA LEU A 3 3.91 -5.94 20.42
C LEU A 3 2.90 -6.59 19.47
N THR A 4 2.78 -7.90 19.43
CA THR A 4 1.84 -8.60 18.54
C THR A 4 0.62 -9.07 19.33
N ALA A 5 -0.57 -8.65 18.89
CA ALA A 5 -1.80 -9.17 19.43
C ALA A 5 -1.95 -10.66 19.06
N SER A 6 -2.29 -11.49 20.03
CA SER A 6 -2.61 -12.91 19.83
C SER A 6 -4.12 -13.09 19.66
N GLY A 7 -4.51 -13.97 18.76
CA GLY A 7 -5.91 -14.33 18.53
C GLY A 7 -6.03 -15.24 17.31
N ASP A 8 -7.14 -15.95 17.18
CA ASP A 8 -7.35 -16.97 16.15
C ASP A 8 -7.09 -16.44 14.73
N TYR A 9 -7.58 -15.24 14.44
CA TYR A 9 -7.37 -14.56 13.15
C TYR A 9 -5.89 -14.46 12.75
N PHE A 10 -5.03 -13.98 13.67
CA PHE A 10 -3.60 -13.85 13.38
C PHE A 10 -2.88 -15.20 13.39
N THR A 11 -3.35 -16.15 14.19
CA THR A 11 -2.77 -17.50 14.28
C THR A 11 -2.97 -18.27 12.97
N GLU A 12 -4.14 -18.18 12.36
CA GLU A 12 -4.41 -18.81 11.07
C GLU A 12 -3.52 -18.22 9.95
N ILE A 13 -3.40 -16.90 9.89
CA ILE A 13 -2.55 -16.24 8.90
C ILE A 13 -1.08 -16.61 9.10
N LEU A 14 -0.62 -16.63 10.35
CA LEU A 14 0.75 -17.04 10.70
C LEU A 14 1.04 -18.45 10.24
N ALA A 15 0.11 -19.39 10.50
CA ALA A 15 0.25 -20.77 10.05
C ALA A 15 0.35 -20.87 8.51
N GLU A 16 -0.47 -20.11 7.76
CA GLU A 16 -0.41 -20.08 6.30
C GLU A 16 0.90 -19.47 5.77
N LEU A 17 1.46 -18.49 6.48
CA LEU A 17 2.76 -17.91 6.10
C LEU A 17 3.93 -18.89 6.30
N GLN A 18 3.80 -19.85 7.21
CA GLN A 18 4.85 -20.84 7.49
C GLN A 18 4.69 -22.15 6.72
N LYS A 19 3.51 -22.41 6.13
CA LYS A 19 3.25 -23.61 5.31
C LYS A 19 3.90 -23.52 3.93
N LYS A 20 4.03 -24.68 3.28
CA LYS A 20 4.41 -24.76 1.86
C LYS A 20 3.35 -24.11 0.97
N GLY A 21 3.77 -23.68 -0.22
CA GLY A 21 2.92 -23.04 -1.23
C GLY A 21 3.08 -21.53 -1.31
N THR A 22 2.51 -20.94 -2.35
CA THR A 22 2.54 -19.49 -2.56
C THR A 22 1.33 -18.84 -1.91
N VAL A 23 1.56 -17.74 -1.17
CA VAL A 23 0.50 -16.93 -0.56
C VAL A 23 0.70 -15.47 -0.95
N ILE A 24 -0.40 -14.82 -1.29
CA ILE A 24 -0.45 -13.38 -1.53
C ILE A 24 -1.29 -12.75 -0.42
N LEU A 25 -0.68 -11.86 0.36
CA LEU A 25 -1.36 -11.04 1.35
C LEU A 25 -1.85 -9.76 0.68
N VAL A 26 -3.16 -9.59 0.61
CA VAL A 26 -3.81 -8.43 -0.02
C VAL A 26 -4.47 -7.56 1.05
N GLY A 27 -4.42 -6.26 0.90
CA GLY A 27 -5.13 -5.32 1.76
C GLY A 27 -4.57 -3.91 1.67
N PRO A 28 -5.30 -2.92 2.21
CA PRO A 28 -4.90 -1.52 2.19
C PRO A 28 -3.62 -1.27 2.99
N ARG A 29 -3.08 -0.06 2.86
CA ARG A 29 -1.94 0.37 3.67
C ARG A 29 -2.31 0.44 5.15
N GLY A 30 -1.41 -0.04 6.00
CA GLY A 30 -1.60 0.00 7.46
C GLY A 30 -2.42 -1.15 8.05
N CYS A 31 -2.92 -2.11 7.25
CA CYS A 31 -3.64 -3.30 7.76
C CYS A 31 -2.73 -4.33 8.46
N GLY A 32 -1.40 -4.18 8.41
CA GLY A 32 -0.46 -4.99 9.17
C GLY A 32 0.27 -6.07 8.39
N LYS A 33 0.26 -6.05 7.03
CA LYS A 33 0.98 -7.04 6.18
C LYS A 33 2.44 -7.22 6.59
N THR A 34 3.22 -6.14 6.61
CA THR A 34 4.62 -6.14 7.04
C THR A 34 4.79 -6.69 8.45
N HIS A 35 3.89 -6.32 9.36
CA HIS A 35 3.98 -6.76 10.76
C HIS A 35 3.82 -8.27 10.90
N ILE A 36 2.80 -8.86 10.27
CA ILE A 36 2.57 -10.31 10.36
C ILE A 36 3.68 -11.11 9.68
N MET A 37 4.23 -10.61 8.55
CA MET A 37 5.37 -11.24 7.89
C MET A 37 6.63 -11.23 8.77
N ARG A 38 6.95 -10.09 9.40
CA ARG A 38 8.06 -10.02 10.36
C ARG A 38 7.82 -10.90 11.60
N PHE A 39 6.59 -10.97 12.07
CA PHE A 39 6.23 -11.85 13.16
C PHE A 39 6.40 -13.32 12.79
N ALA A 40 6.00 -13.71 11.56
CA ALA A 40 6.24 -15.05 11.03
C ALA A 40 7.74 -15.39 10.97
N ASP A 41 8.58 -14.45 10.54
CA ASP A 41 10.04 -14.60 10.49
C ASP A 41 10.63 -14.80 11.90
N VAL A 42 10.28 -13.95 12.86
CA VAL A 42 10.77 -14.04 14.24
C VAL A 42 10.33 -15.35 14.91
N THR A 43 9.06 -15.74 14.71
CA THR A 43 8.50 -16.98 15.29
C THR A 43 9.15 -18.22 14.68
N ALA A 44 9.43 -18.21 13.36
CA ALA A 44 10.09 -19.34 12.71
C ALA A 44 11.52 -19.58 13.23
N ARG A 45 12.22 -18.55 13.66
CA ARG A 45 13.57 -18.69 14.22
C ARG A 45 13.59 -19.38 15.59
N SER A 46 12.53 -19.26 16.38
CA SER A 46 12.47 -19.82 17.74
C SER A 46 12.19 -21.32 17.78
N ASN A 47 11.84 -21.97 16.66
CA ASN A 47 11.49 -23.39 16.63
C ASN A 47 12.09 -24.08 15.41
N ASN A 48 12.87 -25.15 15.66
CA ASN A 48 13.57 -25.89 14.61
C ASN A 48 12.66 -26.67 13.66
N SER A 49 11.41 -26.92 14.02
CA SER A 49 10.42 -27.55 13.12
C SER A 49 9.87 -26.59 12.05
N HIS A 50 10.07 -25.27 12.23
CA HIS A 50 9.61 -24.24 11.31
C HIS A 50 10.56 -24.09 10.10
N PRO A 51 10.11 -23.42 9.02
CA PRO A 51 10.94 -23.21 7.84
C PRO A 51 12.15 -22.31 8.10
N PHE A 52 13.13 -22.35 7.20
CA PHE A 52 14.10 -21.29 7.04
C PHE A 52 13.41 -20.09 6.40
N THR A 53 13.17 -19.03 7.18
CA THR A 53 12.49 -17.83 6.70
C THR A 53 13.49 -16.76 6.29
N VAL A 54 13.20 -16.12 5.16
CA VAL A 54 13.97 -14.98 4.64
C VAL A 54 13.02 -13.82 4.42
N PHE A 55 13.11 -12.78 5.24
CA PHE A 55 12.31 -11.57 5.09
C PHE A 55 13.04 -10.57 4.19
N VAL A 56 12.38 -10.18 3.09
CA VAL A 56 12.90 -9.23 2.10
C VAL A 56 11.89 -8.11 1.90
N SER A 57 12.32 -6.85 2.01
CA SER A 57 11.48 -5.69 1.70
C SER A 57 11.95 -5.02 0.41
N PHE A 58 11.01 -4.70 -0.49
CA PHE A 58 11.27 -4.14 -1.82
C PHE A 58 10.87 -2.66 -1.96
N ASN A 59 10.91 -1.91 -0.90
CA ASN A 59 10.41 -0.53 -0.84
C ASN A 59 11.34 0.56 -1.43
N ARG A 60 12.45 0.21 -2.10
CA ARG A 60 13.46 1.19 -2.56
C ARG A 60 13.92 1.03 -4.01
N TYR A 61 13.07 0.51 -4.88
CA TYR A 61 13.41 0.27 -6.30
C TYR A 61 13.28 1.51 -7.20
N PHE A 62 12.59 2.54 -6.78
CA PHE A 62 12.12 3.67 -7.61
C PHE A 62 13.21 4.41 -8.38
N ARG A 63 14.47 4.37 -7.94
CA ARG A 63 15.58 4.96 -8.70
C ARG A 63 16.04 4.10 -9.88
N LEU A 64 15.54 2.87 -9.99
CA LEU A 64 15.73 2.03 -11.18
C LEU A 64 14.78 2.42 -12.32
N GLU A 65 13.64 3.06 -12.04
CA GLU A 65 12.67 3.46 -13.07
C GLU A 65 13.23 4.40 -14.14
N PRO A 66 14.03 5.43 -13.82
CA PRO A 66 14.63 6.28 -14.86
C PRO A 66 15.51 5.51 -15.83
N LEU A 67 16.10 4.40 -15.39
CA LEU A 67 16.96 3.57 -16.23
C LEU A 67 16.16 2.88 -17.35
N LEU A 68 14.86 2.60 -17.17
CA LEU A 68 14.00 2.05 -18.22
C LEU A 68 13.96 2.92 -19.48
N LYS A 69 14.13 4.24 -19.32
CA LYS A 69 14.10 5.19 -20.43
C LYS A 69 15.49 5.47 -21.02
N SER A 70 16.53 5.34 -20.21
CA SER A 70 17.88 5.75 -20.59
C SER A 70 18.82 4.58 -20.87
N ASN A 71 18.47 3.36 -20.51
CA ASN A 71 19.36 2.21 -20.58
C ASN A 71 18.62 0.93 -20.99
N SER A 72 19.07 0.30 -22.06
CA SER A 72 18.56 -1.01 -22.50
C SER A 72 18.74 -2.13 -21.47
N SER A 73 19.66 -1.98 -20.51
CA SER A 73 19.94 -2.94 -19.44
C SER A 73 19.12 -2.70 -18.16
N ALA A 74 18.11 -1.84 -18.18
CA ALA A 74 17.32 -1.53 -16.98
C ALA A 74 16.65 -2.77 -16.36
N MET A 75 16.12 -3.66 -17.20
CA MET A 75 15.54 -4.92 -16.73
C MET A 75 16.59 -5.85 -16.12
N GLU A 76 17.77 -5.90 -16.70
CA GLU A 76 18.92 -6.63 -16.16
C GLU A 76 19.32 -6.10 -14.78
N TYR A 77 19.42 -4.79 -14.61
CA TYR A 77 19.70 -4.17 -13.31
C TYR A 77 18.61 -4.44 -12.29
N PHE A 78 17.34 -4.43 -12.68
CA PHE A 78 16.24 -4.80 -11.81
C PHE A 78 16.33 -6.27 -11.38
N HIS A 79 16.67 -7.16 -12.30
CA HIS A 79 16.90 -8.58 -12.04
C HIS A 79 18.05 -8.78 -11.05
N ILE A 80 19.21 -8.15 -11.32
CA ILE A 80 20.38 -8.18 -10.44
C ILE A 80 20.02 -7.65 -9.05
N TRP A 81 19.33 -6.52 -8.96
CA TRP A 81 18.90 -5.94 -7.71
C TRP A 81 18.01 -6.86 -6.90
N THR A 82 16.99 -7.44 -7.55
CA THR A 82 16.04 -8.35 -6.90
C THR A 82 16.73 -9.58 -6.34
N LEU A 83 17.56 -10.26 -7.13
CA LEU A 83 18.27 -11.47 -6.73
C LEU A 83 19.35 -11.18 -5.68
N SER A 84 20.12 -10.11 -5.82
CA SER A 84 21.11 -9.70 -4.82
C SER A 84 20.46 -9.40 -3.49
N ARG A 85 19.29 -8.74 -3.49
CA ARG A 85 18.54 -8.42 -2.28
C ARG A 85 18.01 -9.67 -1.57
N ILE A 86 17.50 -10.64 -2.33
CA ILE A 86 17.06 -11.94 -1.77
C ILE A 86 18.24 -12.69 -1.16
N LEU A 87 19.36 -12.79 -1.87
CA LEU A 87 20.54 -13.52 -1.39
C LEU A 87 21.15 -12.86 -0.15
N TRP A 88 21.32 -11.53 -0.17
CA TRP A 88 21.81 -10.79 0.99
C TRP A 88 20.90 -10.99 2.21
N ALA A 89 19.59 -10.88 2.04
CA ALA A 89 18.63 -11.12 3.12
C ALA A 89 18.70 -12.57 3.65
N ALA A 90 18.96 -13.54 2.79
CA ALA A 90 19.12 -14.94 3.18
C ALA A 90 20.39 -15.15 4.04
N GLN A 91 21.52 -14.57 3.64
CA GLN A 91 22.76 -14.61 4.42
C GLN A 91 22.59 -13.95 5.79
N GLU A 92 21.92 -12.78 5.84
CA GLU A 92 21.61 -12.10 7.10
C GLU A 92 20.65 -12.91 8.00
N SER A 93 19.66 -13.59 7.39
CA SER A 93 18.75 -14.46 8.13
C SER A 93 19.49 -15.68 8.70
N PHE A 94 20.42 -16.25 7.94
CA PHE A 94 21.26 -17.35 8.39
C PHE A 94 22.18 -16.94 9.53
N LYS A 95 22.90 -15.81 9.42
CA LYS A 95 23.76 -15.26 10.50
C LYS A 95 22.97 -15.03 11.79
N LYS A 96 21.73 -14.56 11.71
CA LYS A 96 20.86 -14.36 12.88
C LYS A 96 20.38 -15.69 13.50
N LEU A 97 20.16 -16.71 12.68
CA LEU A 97 19.70 -18.03 13.14
C LEU A 97 20.85 -18.88 13.70
N MET A 98 22.03 -18.79 13.07
CA MET A 98 23.19 -19.62 13.33
C MET A 98 24.46 -18.76 13.54
N PRO A 99 24.53 -17.93 14.61
CA PRO A 99 25.59 -16.92 14.76
C PRO A 99 27.00 -17.51 14.91
N ASN A 100 27.10 -18.76 15.31
CA ASN A 100 28.38 -19.44 15.56
C ASN A 100 28.82 -20.35 14.40
N ILE A 101 28.06 -20.38 13.29
CA ILE A 101 28.40 -21.22 12.14
C ILE A 101 28.87 -20.31 10.99
N THR A 102 30.12 -20.55 10.57
CA THR A 102 30.65 -19.93 9.35
C THR A 102 30.16 -20.72 8.14
N TYR A 103 29.58 -20.02 7.19
CA TYR A 103 29.11 -20.58 5.93
C TYR A 103 29.93 -19.98 4.77
N PRO A 104 30.40 -20.78 3.81
CA PRO A 104 31.10 -20.26 2.65
C PRO A 104 30.13 -19.48 1.76
N GLU A 105 30.27 -18.15 1.76
CA GLU A 105 29.47 -17.25 0.92
C GLU A 105 29.99 -17.30 -0.52
N ILE A 106 29.13 -17.58 -1.50
CA ILE A 106 29.51 -17.49 -2.93
C ILE A 106 29.83 -16.04 -3.31
N PHE A 107 29.03 -15.10 -2.78
CA PHE A 107 29.32 -13.67 -2.86
C PHE A 107 29.33 -13.08 -1.45
N PRO A 108 30.34 -12.27 -1.12
CA PRO A 108 30.40 -11.60 0.19
C PRO A 108 29.16 -10.73 0.44
N ALA A 109 28.63 -10.77 1.66
CA ALA A 109 27.43 -9.99 2.03
C ALA A 109 27.63 -8.48 1.82
N GLU A 110 28.85 -7.97 2.05
CA GLU A 110 29.23 -6.57 1.83
C GLU A 110 29.14 -6.19 0.35
N LEU A 111 29.52 -7.09 -0.55
CA LEU A 111 29.44 -6.85 -2.00
C LEU A 111 27.99 -6.82 -2.47
N LEU A 112 27.16 -7.77 -2.03
CA LEU A 112 25.72 -7.80 -2.33
C LEU A 112 25.01 -6.56 -1.79
N SER A 113 25.28 -6.17 -0.56
CA SER A 113 24.78 -4.95 0.08
C SER A 113 25.18 -3.70 -0.69
N SER A 114 26.41 -3.64 -1.20
CA SER A 114 26.91 -2.54 -2.01
C SER A 114 26.21 -2.46 -3.38
N ILE A 115 26.00 -3.59 -4.05
CA ILE A 115 25.23 -3.67 -5.32
C ILE A 115 23.82 -3.12 -5.08
N VAL A 116 23.13 -3.64 -4.08
CA VAL A 116 21.76 -3.20 -3.72
C VAL A 116 21.74 -1.69 -3.46
N THR A 117 22.63 -1.20 -2.60
CA THR A 117 22.66 0.22 -2.21
C THR A 117 22.98 1.14 -3.40
N ARG A 118 23.88 0.74 -4.28
CA ARG A 118 24.21 1.55 -5.47
C ARG A 118 23.03 1.64 -6.43
N LEU A 119 22.39 0.51 -6.72
CA LEU A 119 21.21 0.48 -7.58
C LEU A 119 20.04 1.26 -6.95
N GLU A 120 19.82 1.14 -5.64
CA GLU A 120 18.82 1.94 -4.91
C GLU A 120 19.14 3.46 -4.90
N ARG A 121 20.37 3.85 -5.18
CA ARG A 121 20.78 5.25 -5.32
C ARG A 121 20.87 5.71 -6.78
N GLY A 122 20.60 4.83 -7.74
CA GLY A 122 20.75 5.12 -9.17
C GLY A 122 22.21 5.32 -9.60
N LEU A 123 23.16 4.69 -8.90
CA LEU A 123 24.60 4.77 -9.20
C LEU A 123 25.03 3.60 -10.08
N ALA A 124 25.94 3.84 -11.00
CA ALA A 124 26.53 2.80 -11.83
C ALA A 124 27.25 1.74 -10.98
N LEU A 125 27.17 0.48 -11.41
CA LEU A 125 27.92 -0.61 -10.80
C LEU A 125 29.41 -0.51 -11.18
N THR A 126 30.30 -0.86 -10.25
CA THR A 126 31.74 -1.06 -10.53
C THR A 126 31.94 -2.33 -11.34
N GLN A 127 33.14 -2.52 -11.91
CA GLN A 127 33.43 -3.73 -12.72
C GLN A 127 33.20 -5.00 -11.91
N ASP A 128 33.71 -5.09 -10.69
CA ASP A 128 33.53 -6.26 -9.80
C ASP A 128 32.05 -6.56 -9.52
N MET A 129 31.21 -5.51 -9.41
CA MET A 129 29.77 -5.66 -9.22
C MET A 129 29.05 -6.09 -10.49
N GLN A 130 29.51 -5.67 -11.66
CA GLN A 130 29.01 -6.15 -12.96
C GLN A 130 29.35 -7.62 -13.16
N ASP A 131 30.55 -8.06 -12.78
CA ASP A 131 30.97 -9.45 -12.85
C ASP A 131 30.11 -10.36 -11.93
N VAL A 132 29.74 -9.87 -10.73
CA VAL A 132 28.75 -10.54 -9.87
C VAL A 132 27.38 -10.55 -10.53
N GLY A 133 26.94 -9.43 -11.09
CA GLY A 133 25.67 -9.32 -11.80
C GLY A 133 25.55 -10.32 -12.94
N ALA A 134 26.61 -10.50 -13.72
CA ALA A 134 26.64 -11.48 -14.81
C ALA A 134 26.56 -12.95 -14.33
N ARG A 135 26.96 -13.23 -13.10
CA ARG A 135 26.96 -14.59 -12.52
C ARG A 135 25.70 -14.88 -11.69
N ILE A 136 25.02 -13.84 -11.20
CA ILE A 136 23.83 -14.04 -10.36
C ILE A 136 22.66 -14.53 -11.22
N SER A 137 22.10 -15.67 -10.86
CA SER A 137 20.98 -16.30 -11.57
C SER A 137 19.97 -16.89 -10.60
N ILE A 138 18.76 -17.14 -11.07
CA ILE A 138 17.70 -17.74 -10.25
C ILE A 138 18.11 -19.13 -9.74
N ASP A 139 18.78 -19.93 -10.56
CA ASP A 139 19.22 -21.26 -10.15
C ASP A 139 20.32 -21.19 -9.08
N LEU A 140 21.28 -20.28 -9.23
CA LEU A 140 22.28 -20.02 -8.18
C LEU A 140 21.64 -19.60 -6.86
N ILE A 141 20.60 -18.75 -6.90
CA ILE A 141 19.85 -18.33 -5.69
C ILE A 141 19.15 -19.54 -5.07
N LYS A 142 18.48 -20.39 -5.86
CA LYS A 142 17.84 -21.63 -5.33
C LYS A 142 18.83 -22.55 -4.64
N ASP A 143 19.99 -22.75 -5.25
CA ASP A 143 21.04 -23.61 -4.70
C ASP A 143 21.57 -23.02 -3.38
N GLN A 144 21.85 -21.73 -3.35
CA GLN A 144 22.32 -21.05 -2.13
C GLN A 144 21.28 -21.10 -1.01
N LEU A 145 20.02 -20.80 -1.30
CA LEU A 145 18.92 -20.89 -0.34
C LEU A 145 18.80 -22.30 0.24
N THR A 146 18.92 -23.31 -0.63
CA THR A 146 18.86 -24.73 -0.22
C THR A 146 20.02 -25.11 0.70
N GLN A 147 21.24 -24.71 0.36
CA GLN A 147 22.43 -24.96 1.17
C GLN A 147 22.33 -24.26 2.53
N LEU A 148 21.90 -23.00 2.59
CA LEU A 148 21.69 -22.26 3.84
C LEU A 148 20.63 -22.93 4.72
N ALA A 149 19.51 -23.38 4.14
CA ALA A 149 18.47 -24.08 4.89
C ALA A 149 18.97 -25.42 5.44
N GLN A 150 19.73 -26.20 4.66
CA GLN A 150 20.33 -27.46 5.09
C GLN A 150 21.34 -27.23 6.24
N ALA A 151 22.23 -26.23 6.11
CA ALA A 151 23.18 -25.85 7.15
C ALA A 151 22.47 -25.41 8.45
N ALA A 152 21.29 -24.79 8.33
CA ALA A 152 20.43 -24.43 9.46
C ALA A 152 19.54 -25.60 9.95
N SER A 153 19.69 -26.80 9.40
CA SER A 153 18.87 -27.98 9.72
C SER A 153 17.36 -27.75 9.49
N ARG A 154 17.02 -26.97 8.45
CA ARG A 154 15.64 -26.67 8.07
C ARG A 154 15.20 -27.46 6.81
N LYS A 155 13.96 -27.96 6.83
CA LYS A 155 13.44 -28.84 5.76
C LYS A 155 12.89 -28.09 4.56
N HIS A 156 12.46 -26.84 4.74
CA HIS A 156 11.95 -26.01 3.63
C HIS A 156 12.21 -24.53 3.92
N ILE A 157 12.06 -23.73 2.86
CA ILE A 157 12.38 -22.30 2.83
C ILE A 157 11.11 -21.53 2.57
N VAL A 158 10.96 -20.41 3.28
CA VAL A 158 9.88 -19.44 3.02
C VAL A 158 10.49 -18.07 2.78
N LEU A 159 10.31 -17.54 1.58
CA LEU A 159 10.63 -16.16 1.24
C LEU A 159 9.43 -15.27 1.55
N LEU A 160 9.60 -14.33 2.47
CA LEU A 160 8.61 -13.33 2.88
C LEU A 160 8.94 -12.03 2.17
N LEU A 161 8.26 -11.78 1.03
CA LEU A 161 8.52 -10.68 0.11
C LEU A 161 7.57 -9.53 0.43
N ASP A 162 8.04 -8.58 1.21
CA ASP A 162 7.24 -7.43 1.65
C ASP A 162 7.36 -6.27 0.68
N ASP A 163 6.25 -5.53 0.54
CA ASP A 163 6.12 -4.43 -0.41
C ASP A 163 6.48 -4.84 -1.86
N ALA A 164 6.17 -6.08 -2.21
CA ALA A 164 6.51 -6.70 -3.49
C ALA A 164 5.87 -6.00 -4.70
N ALA A 165 4.79 -5.28 -4.49
CA ALA A 165 4.03 -4.60 -5.54
C ALA A 165 4.03 -3.08 -5.41
N LEU A 166 5.01 -2.50 -4.73
CA LEU A 166 5.19 -1.05 -4.71
C LEU A 166 5.72 -0.48 -6.03
N THR A 167 6.18 -1.34 -6.95
CA THR A 167 6.55 -0.85 -8.26
C THR A 167 5.27 -0.46 -9.01
N LEU A 168 5.13 0.82 -9.33
CA LEU A 168 4.02 1.31 -10.15
C LEU A 168 4.32 1.17 -11.65
N THR A 169 5.48 0.62 -11.99
CA THR A 169 5.95 0.38 -13.36
C THR A 169 5.58 -1.05 -13.77
N PRO A 170 4.65 -1.23 -14.72
CA PRO A 170 4.14 -2.55 -15.10
C PRO A 170 5.22 -3.55 -15.55
N GLU A 171 6.27 -3.06 -16.23
CA GLU A 171 7.38 -3.87 -16.69
C GLU A 171 8.15 -4.51 -15.51
N PHE A 172 8.48 -3.71 -14.50
CA PHE A 172 9.16 -4.22 -13.30
C PHE A 172 8.27 -5.15 -12.49
N LEU A 173 6.97 -4.85 -12.38
CA LEU A 173 6.02 -5.76 -11.72
C LEU A 173 5.95 -7.11 -12.42
N SER A 174 5.83 -7.11 -13.74
CA SER A 174 5.78 -8.33 -14.53
C SER A 174 7.05 -9.16 -14.34
N GLU A 175 8.24 -8.52 -14.42
CA GLU A 175 9.53 -9.18 -14.18
C GLU A 175 9.64 -9.73 -12.76
N PHE A 176 9.22 -8.95 -11.76
CA PHE A 176 9.22 -9.39 -10.37
C PHE A 176 8.39 -10.66 -10.17
N PHE A 177 7.16 -10.70 -10.70
CA PHE A 177 6.31 -11.89 -10.57
C PHE A 177 6.81 -13.07 -11.42
N ASP A 178 7.50 -12.83 -12.53
CA ASP A 178 8.21 -13.89 -13.28
C ASP A 178 9.37 -14.47 -12.45
N ILE A 179 10.19 -13.64 -11.80
CA ILE A 179 11.23 -14.10 -10.87
C ILE A 179 10.61 -14.92 -9.73
N VAL A 180 9.54 -14.41 -9.11
CA VAL A 180 8.81 -15.11 -8.03
C VAL A 180 8.32 -16.48 -8.51
N ARG A 181 7.71 -16.55 -9.68
CA ARG A 181 7.21 -17.80 -10.26
C ARG A 181 8.33 -18.82 -10.49
N VAL A 182 9.46 -18.39 -11.01
CA VAL A 182 10.61 -19.28 -11.31
C VAL A 182 11.36 -19.69 -10.04
N LEU A 183 11.46 -18.84 -9.03
CA LEU A 183 12.07 -19.19 -7.73
C LEU A 183 11.29 -20.27 -6.96
N LYS A 184 9.98 -20.38 -7.18
CA LYS A 184 9.15 -21.39 -6.54
C LYS A 184 9.65 -22.80 -6.86
N SER A 185 9.74 -23.64 -5.84
CA SER A 185 10.09 -25.05 -5.97
C SER A 185 9.41 -25.91 -4.91
N ALA A 186 9.61 -27.23 -4.91
CA ALA A 186 9.09 -28.12 -3.87
C ALA A 186 9.55 -27.73 -2.45
N ASN A 187 10.74 -27.11 -2.35
CA ASN A 187 11.35 -26.73 -1.09
C ASN A 187 11.35 -25.20 -0.83
N ILE A 188 11.03 -24.38 -1.82
CA ILE A 188 10.97 -22.92 -1.72
C ILE A 188 9.54 -22.46 -1.92
N SER A 189 9.00 -21.81 -0.90
CA SER A 189 7.66 -21.23 -0.85
C SER A 189 7.73 -19.72 -0.77
N LEU A 190 6.83 -19.04 -1.46
CA LEU A 190 6.85 -17.58 -1.58
C LEU A 190 5.61 -16.97 -0.95
N LYS A 191 5.80 -15.93 -0.17
CA LYS A 191 4.74 -15.16 0.46
C LYS A 191 4.96 -13.68 0.12
N ALA A 192 4.06 -13.10 -0.66
CA ALA A 192 4.19 -11.72 -1.13
C ALA A 192 3.10 -10.84 -0.55
N SER A 193 3.44 -9.60 -0.14
CA SER A 193 2.45 -8.58 0.21
C SER A 193 2.22 -7.66 -0.98
N VAL A 194 0.95 -7.42 -1.32
CA VAL A 194 0.53 -6.66 -2.49
C VAL A 194 -0.60 -5.68 -2.16
N TYR A 195 -0.92 -4.82 -3.12
CA TYR A 195 -2.02 -3.86 -3.05
C TYR A 195 -3.08 -4.18 -4.11
N PRO A 196 -4.39 -4.07 -3.81
CA PRO A 196 -5.44 -4.57 -4.70
C PRO A 196 -5.61 -3.77 -5.99
N GLY A 197 -5.38 -2.45 -5.97
CA GLY A 197 -5.66 -1.55 -7.09
C GLY A 197 -4.48 -1.29 -8.02
N THR A 198 -3.26 -1.27 -7.46
CA THR A 198 -2.04 -0.90 -8.20
C THR A 198 -1.21 -2.09 -8.64
N THR A 199 -1.41 -3.28 -8.07
CA THR A 199 -0.64 -4.47 -8.44
C THR A 199 -1.05 -5.03 -9.80
N GLU A 200 -0.07 -5.18 -10.69
CA GLU A 200 -0.21 -5.87 -11.97
C GLU A 200 0.67 -7.12 -11.97
N TYR A 201 0.05 -8.31 -12.11
CA TYR A 201 0.77 -9.59 -12.01
C TYR A 201 1.50 -10.00 -13.30
N GLY A 202 1.32 -9.25 -14.39
CA GLY A 202 1.81 -9.63 -15.71
C GLY A 202 0.99 -10.78 -16.32
N SER A 203 1.36 -11.18 -17.56
CA SER A 203 0.63 -12.19 -18.31
C SER A 203 0.94 -13.63 -17.93
N ARG A 204 2.03 -13.87 -17.20
CA ARG A 204 2.55 -15.21 -16.88
C ARG A 204 2.24 -15.67 -15.45
N PHE A 205 1.85 -14.77 -14.57
CA PHE A 205 1.50 -15.09 -13.17
C PHE A 205 -0.01 -14.99 -12.97
N HIS A 206 -0.66 -16.11 -12.70
CA HIS A 206 -2.11 -16.18 -12.47
C HIS A 206 -2.37 -16.32 -10.96
N ALA A 207 -2.55 -15.21 -10.26
CA ALA A 207 -2.71 -15.19 -8.79
C ALA A 207 -3.78 -16.18 -8.28
N GLY A 208 -4.90 -16.32 -8.98
CA GLY A 208 -5.98 -17.23 -8.59
C GLY A 208 -5.67 -18.74 -8.75
N GLN A 209 -4.64 -19.10 -9.53
CA GLN A 209 -4.24 -20.49 -9.76
C GLN A 209 -2.92 -20.84 -9.05
N GLU A 210 -1.99 -19.89 -9.00
CA GLU A 210 -0.63 -20.11 -8.49
C GLU A 210 -0.44 -19.78 -7.03
N ALA A 211 -1.36 -19.00 -6.44
CA ALA A 211 -1.24 -18.52 -5.08
C ALA A 211 -2.59 -18.55 -4.34
N LYS A 212 -2.53 -18.83 -3.04
CA LYS A 212 -3.65 -18.60 -2.12
C LYS A 212 -3.66 -17.12 -1.75
N THR A 213 -4.76 -16.43 -2.02
CA THR A 213 -4.94 -15.02 -1.61
C THR A 213 -5.55 -14.95 -0.22
N ILE A 214 -4.95 -14.15 0.66
CA ILE A 214 -5.44 -13.88 2.02
C ILE A 214 -5.68 -12.38 2.14
N ASN A 215 -6.91 -12.01 2.45
CA ASN A 215 -7.26 -10.63 2.75
C ASN A 215 -6.83 -10.30 4.19
N MET A 216 -5.95 -9.31 4.33
CA MET A 216 -5.43 -8.85 5.62
C MET A 216 -6.26 -7.73 6.25
N TRP A 217 -7.34 -7.33 5.59
CA TRP A 217 -8.20 -6.27 6.11
C TRP A 217 -9.29 -6.84 7.02
N LEU A 218 -9.26 -6.45 8.29
CA LEU A 218 -10.21 -6.90 9.29
C LEU A 218 -11.59 -6.27 9.04
N SER A 219 -12.61 -7.09 8.83
CA SER A 219 -13.98 -6.63 8.66
C SER A 219 -14.54 -6.03 9.95
N THR A 220 -15.18 -4.88 9.85
CA THR A 220 -15.92 -4.27 10.98
C THR A 220 -17.16 -5.05 11.38
N GLU A 221 -17.61 -6.01 10.56
CA GLU A 221 -18.71 -6.93 10.86
C GLU A 221 -18.24 -8.23 11.54
N ASP A 222 -16.92 -8.44 11.68
CA ASP A 222 -16.39 -9.58 12.43
C ASP A 222 -16.78 -9.47 13.91
N LYS A 223 -17.31 -10.56 14.47
CA LYS A 223 -17.75 -10.59 15.87
C LYS A 223 -16.62 -10.24 16.86
N ASN A 224 -15.38 -10.53 16.50
CA ASN A 224 -14.20 -10.28 17.32
C ASN A 224 -13.54 -8.93 17.01
N TYR A 225 -14.10 -8.13 16.09
CA TYR A 225 -13.50 -6.89 15.59
C TYR A 225 -13.03 -5.97 16.70
N SER A 226 -13.95 -5.54 17.58
CA SER A 226 -13.62 -4.60 18.67
C SER A 226 -12.57 -5.18 19.62
N GLY A 227 -12.65 -6.48 19.94
CA GLY A 227 -11.69 -7.17 20.79
C GLY A 227 -10.29 -7.25 20.16
N ILE A 228 -10.19 -7.54 18.87
CA ILE A 228 -8.90 -7.58 18.14
C ILE A 228 -8.26 -6.19 18.12
N MET A 229 -9.03 -5.16 17.74
CA MET A 229 -8.53 -3.78 17.71
C MET A 229 -8.12 -3.29 19.10
N GLY A 230 -8.87 -3.64 20.14
CA GLY A 230 -8.54 -3.36 21.54
C GLY A 230 -7.19 -3.97 21.95
N LYS A 231 -7.00 -5.27 21.71
CA LYS A 231 -5.72 -5.96 21.99
C LYS A 231 -4.53 -5.34 21.25
N ILE A 232 -4.73 -4.86 20.02
CA ILE A 232 -3.68 -4.15 19.27
C ILE A 232 -3.31 -2.84 19.97
N ALA A 233 -4.29 -2.07 20.45
CA ALA A 233 -4.04 -0.83 21.17
C ALA A 233 -3.35 -1.06 22.50
N GLU A 234 -3.81 -2.01 23.31
CA GLU A 234 -3.19 -2.40 24.59
C GLU A 234 -1.71 -2.75 24.45
N LYS A 235 -1.34 -3.40 23.35
CA LYS A 235 0.04 -3.80 23.05
C LYS A 235 0.93 -2.67 22.52
N ARG A 236 0.35 -1.57 22.01
CA ARG A 236 1.09 -0.57 21.22
C ARG A 236 0.87 0.86 21.63
N PHE A 237 -0.03 1.11 22.56
CA PHE A 237 -0.37 2.45 23.01
C PHE A 237 -0.53 2.48 24.52
N ASP A 238 0.52 2.87 25.23
CA ASP A 238 0.61 2.81 26.69
C ASP A 238 -0.41 3.72 27.41
N ARG A 239 -0.96 4.72 26.70
CA ARG A 239 -1.93 5.69 27.22
C ARG A 239 -3.38 5.39 26.83
N ILE A 240 -3.72 4.12 26.60
CA ILE A 240 -5.09 3.73 26.23
C ILE A 240 -6.11 4.07 27.32
N SER A 241 -5.70 4.06 28.58
CA SER A 241 -6.50 4.45 29.73
C SER A 241 -6.91 5.93 29.76
N ASP A 242 -6.20 6.80 29.02
CA ASP A 242 -6.51 8.22 28.91
C ASP A 242 -7.67 8.50 27.92
N VAL A 243 -8.11 7.47 27.17
CA VAL A 243 -9.17 7.59 26.17
C VAL A 243 -10.48 7.01 26.75
N PRO A 244 -11.57 7.78 26.81
CA PRO A 244 -12.87 7.26 27.24
C PRO A 244 -13.30 6.05 26.40
N THR A 245 -13.95 5.09 27.05
CA THR A 245 -14.31 3.80 26.42
C THR A 245 -15.20 3.98 25.19
N ASP A 246 -16.21 4.85 25.26
CA ASP A 246 -17.11 5.16 24.15
C ASP A 246 -16.37 5.79 22.97
N ILE A 247 -15.42 6.68 23.23
CA ILE A 247 -14.56 7.27 22.21
C ILE A 247 -13.64 6.20 21.62
N SER A 248 -13.02 5.36 22.43
CA SER A 248 -12.15 4.27 21.97
C SER A 248 -12.90 3.34 21.02
N GLU A 249 -14.14 2.95 21.36
CA GLU A 249 -15.01 2.12 20.50
C GLU A 249 -15.34 2.84 19.18
N LEU A 250 -15.71 4.12 19.20
CA LEU A 250 -15.95 4.89 17.98
C LEU A 250 -14.70 5.00 17.10
N LEU A 251 -13.53 5.19 17.70
CA LEU A 251 -12.28 5.24 16.98
C LEU A 251 -11.92 3.90 16.32
N LYS A 252 -12.27 2.76 16.93
CA LYS A 252 -12.15 1.44 16.29
C LYS A 252 -12.94 1.38 14.98
N TYR A 253 -14.25 1.71 15.03
CA TYR A 253 -15.10 1.74 13.83
C TYR A 253 -14.65 2.78 12.82
N SER A 254 -14.20 3.97 13.28
CA SER A 254 -13.67 5.02 12.42
C SER A 254 -12.35 4.63 11.76
N ALA A 255 -11.57 3.74 12.33
CA ALA A 255 -10.35 3.22 11.73
C ALA A 255 -10.61 2.16 10.65
N PHE A 256 -11.85 1.69 10.54
CA PHE A 256 -12.34 0.81 9.48
C PHE A 256 -11.47 -0.44 9.26
N GLY A 257 -11.06 -1.09 10.35
CA GLY A 257 -10.25 -2.31 10.30
C GLY A 257 -8.78 -2.10 9.94
N ILE A 258 -8.29 -0.87 10.00
CA ILE A 258 -6.90 -0.52 9.72
C ILE A 258 -6.17 -0.17 11.03
N PRO A 259 -5.35 -1.09 11.60
CA PRO A 259 -4.70 -0.87 12.89
C PRO A 259 -3.85 0.39 12.98
N ARG A 260 -3.12 0.74 11.91
CA ARG A 260 -2.30 1.97 11.87
C ARG A 260 -3.18 3.21 12.05
N ALA A 261 -4.34 3.26 11.38
CA ALA A 261 -5.28 4.37 11.50
C ALA A 261 -5.79 4.49 12.94
N TYR A 262 -6.19 3.37 13.57
CA TYR A 262 -6.65 3.37 14.95
C TYR A 262 -5.60 3.90 15.93
N LEU A 263 -4.37 3.38 15.85
CA LEU A 263 -3.28 3.83 16.71
C LEU A 263 -2.93 5.31 16.50
N THR A 264 -3.02 5.81 15.27
CA THR A 264 -2.81 7.23 14.96
C THR A 264 -3.92 8.07 15.57
N MET A 265 -5.18 7.67 15.40
CA MET A 265 -6.33 8.36 15.98
C MET A 265 -6.27 8.40 17.52
N LEU A 266 -5.86 7.32 18.18
CA LEU A 266 -5.68 7.30 19.64
C LEU A 266 -4.61 8.30 20.10
N ARG A 267 -3.45 8.35 19.43
CA ARG A 267 -2.38 9.32 19.73
C ARG A 267 -2.83 10.76 19.53
N ASP A 268 -3.48 11.01 18.39
CA ASP A 268 -4.00 12.35 18.05
C ASP A 268 -5.06 12.78 19.06
N PHE A 269 -6.00 11.90 19.45
CA PHE A 269 -7.04 12.21 20.45
C PHE A 269 -6.45 12.66 21.78
N VAL A 270 -5.47 11.92 22.30
CA VAL A 270 -4.81 12.26 23.56
C VAL A 270 -3.95 13.52 23.44
N SER A 271 -3.47 13.86 22.25
CA SER A 271 -2.68 15.08 22.02
C SER A 271 -3.50 16.37 21.98
N ILE A 272 -4.82 16.27 21.67
CA ILE A 272 -5.72 17.43 21.62
C ILE A 272 -6.05 17.91 23.03
N LYS A 273 -5.57 19.10 23.40
CA LYS A 273 -5.76 19.69 24.74
C LYS A 273 -7.08 20.40 24.92
N GLN A 274 -7.70 20.91 23.85
CA GLN A 274 -8.90 21.76 23.90
C GLN A 274 -10.15 21.02 23.39
N GLY A 275 -11.31 21.40 23.92
CA GLY A 275 -12.61 20.84 23.53
C GLY A 275 -13.04 19.65 24.39
N ASN A 276 -14.35 19.39 24.39
CA ASN A 276 -14.91 18.18 24.98
C ASN A 276 -14.65 16.95 24.08
N ASN A 277 -14.91 15.74 24.58
CA ASN A 277 -14.62 14.48 23.88
C ASN A 277 -15.32 14.39 22.52
N GLN A 278 -16.55 14.87 22.42
CA GLN A 278 -17.31 14.92 21.16
C GLN A 278 -16.63 15.85 20.13
N GLN A 279 -16.22 17.04 20.55
CA GLN A 279 -15.54 17.98 19.66
C GLN A 279 -14.18 17.45 19.19
N LYS A 280 -13.42 16.84 20.10
CA LYS A 280 -12.14 16.18 19.76
C LYS A 280 -12.35 15.08 18.75
N PHE A 281 -13.34 14.20 18.96
CA PHE A 281 -13.67 13.12 18.05
C PHE A 281 -14.09 13.65 16.67
N ASN A 282 -14.97 14.65 16.60
CA ASN A 282 -15.43 15.23 15.33
C ASN A 282 -14.27 15.84 14.52
N ASN A 283 -13.41 16.63 15.18
CA ASN A 283 -12.24 17.23 14.53
C ASN A 283 -11.27 16.15 14.01
N LEU A 284 -11.05 15.13 14.81
CA LEU A 284 -10.18 14.00 14.45
C LEU A 284 -10.75 13.20 13.27
N SER A 285 -12.04 12.88 13.31
CA SER A 285 -12.73 12.18 12.24
C SER A 285 -12.69 12.97 10.92
N THR A 286 -12.95 14.27 10.96
CA THR A 286 -12.85 15.14 9.79
C THR A 286 -11.44 15.17 9.22
N LYS A 287 -10.41 15.32 10.07
CA LYS A 287 -9.00 15.28 9.66
C LYS A 287 -8.63 13.94 9.02
N HIS A 288 -9.07 12.83 9.63
CA HIS A 288 -8.81 11.50 9.12
C HIS A 288 -9.46 11.26 7.75
N ASN A 289 -10.74 11.63 7.60
CA ASN A 289 -11.46 11.51 6.33
C ASN A 289 -10.77 12.33 5.23
N SER A 290 -10.42 13.59 5.52
CA SER A 290 -9.70 14.44 4.56
C SER A 290 -8.36 13.84 4.16
N ALA A 291 -7.59 13.30 5.11
CA ALA A 291 -6.30 12.68 4.83
C ALA A 291 -6.44 11.43 3.92
N ARG A 292 -7.47 10.59 4.15
CA ARG A 292 -7.77 9.42 3.32
C ARG A 292 -8.12 9.80 1.88
N LEU A 293 -8.94 10.82 1.71
CA LEU A 293 -9.35 11.28 0.38
C LEU A 293 -8.17 11.93 -0.36
N ILE A 294 -7.33 12.69 0.34
CA ILE A 294 -6.09 13.24 -0.23
C ILE A 294 -5.15 12.09 -0.66
N GLU A 295 -4.99 11.05 0.16
CA GLU A 295 -4.20 9.86 -0.18
C GLU A 295 -4.74 9.18 -1.45
N TYR A 296 -6.06 8.96 -1.54
CA TYR A 296 -6.70 8.41 -2.72
C TYR A 296 -6.47 9.28 -3.97
N ASN A 297 -6.72 10.57 -3.87
CA ASN A 297 -6.57 11.50 -5.00
C ASN A 297 -5.10 11.66 -5.42
N SER A 298 -4.15 11.48 -4.50
CA SER A 298 -2.72 11.50 -4.82
C SER A 298 -2.29 10.38 -5.77
N LEU A 299 -3.07 9.31 -5.89
CA LEU A 299 -2.84 8.25 -6.87
C LEU A 299 -2.92 8.77 -8.32
N SER A 300 -3.71 9.81 -8.59
CA SER A 300 -3.77 10.46 -9.90
C SER A 300 -2.46 11.15 -10.30
N LEU A 301 -1.67 11.59 -9.30
CA LEU A 301 -0.34 12.15 -9.51
C LEU A 301 0.71 11.04 -9.70
N LYS A 302 0.54 9.93 -8.97
CA LYS A 302 1.44 8.77 -9.04
C LYS A 302 1.25 7.99 -10.33
N ILE A 303 0.00 7.79 -10.74
CA ILE A 303 -0.38 7.04 -11.94
C ILE A 303 -1.31 7.91 -12.79
N PRO A 304 -0.77 8.88 -13.55
CA PRO A 304 -1.58 9.84 -14.31
C PRO A 304 -2.57 9.18 -15.28
N LYS A 305 -2.25 7.99 -15.81
CA LYS A 305 -3.15 7.23 -16.69
C LYS A 305 -4.47 6.84 -16.02
N PHE A 306 -4.56 6.84 -14.69
CA PHE A 306 -5.78 6.53 -13.93
C PHE A 306 -6.53 7.77 -13.42
N LYS A 307 -6.17 8.97 -13.86
CA LYS A 307 -6.76 10.22 -13.35
C LYS A 307 -8.28 10.22 -13.43
N THR A 308 -8.85 9.99 -14.61
CA THR A 308 -10.32 9.93 -14.80
C THR A 308 -10.95 8.80 -13.97
N ILE A 309 -10.32 7.64 -13.90
CA ILE A 309 -10.80 6.51 -13.07
C ILE A 309 -10.86 6.89 -11.58
N ILE A 310 -9.86 7.63 -11.08
CA ILE A 310 -9.81 8.09 -9.69
C ILE A 310 -10.87 9.15 -9.41
N GLU A 311 -11.03 10.14 -10.30
CA GLU A 311 -12.07 11.16 -10.19
C GLU A 311 -13.48 10.55 -10.15
N LEU A 312 -13.76 9.58 -11.02
CA LEU A 312 -15.04 8.87 -11.06
C LEU A 312 -15.23 7.95 -9.85
N GLY A 313 -14.15 7.37 -9.34
CA GLY A 313 -14.16 6.60 -8.10
C GLY A 313 -14.56 7.44 -6.90
N GLU A 314 -14.09 8.68 -6.79
CA GLU A 314 -14.52 9.61 -5.74
C GLU A 314 -16.02 9.92 -5.85
N LYS A 315 -16.54 10.17 -7.08
CA LYS A 315 -17.97 10.37 -7.31
C LYS A 315 -18.78 9.14 -6.88
N PHE A 316 -18.35 7.95 -7.31
CA PHE A 316 -18.97 6.67 -6.93
C PHE A 316 -19.01 6.50 -5.41
N PHE A 317 -17.89 6.75 -4.73
CA PHE A 317 -17.79 6.65 -3.27
C PHE A 317 -18.74 7.64 -2.57
N ASN A 318 -18.76 8.89 -2.98
CA ASN A 318 -19.64 9.92 -2.42
C ASN A 318 -21.12 9.57 -2.63
N ARG A 319 -21.48 9.01 -3.78
CA ARG A 319 -22.83 8.51 -4.02
C ARG A 319 -23.21 7.35 -3.10
N ALA A 320 -22.29 6.41 -2.89
CA ALA A 320 -22.52 5.30 -1.95
C ALA A 320 -22.73 5.79 -0.51
N ILE A 321 -21.96 6.80 -0.06
CA ILE A 321 -22.16 7.44 1.25
C ILE A 321 -23.55 8.11 1.33
N SER A 322 -23.96 8.86 0.31
CA SER A 322 -25.27 9.53 0.27
C SER A 322 -26.42 8.52 0.36
N ASP A 323 -26.40 7.49 -0.48
CA ASP A 323 -27.45 6.47 -0.54
C ASP A 323 -27.59 5.71 0.78
N LEU A 324 -26.47 5.35 1.40
CA LEU A 324 -26.46 4.68 2.71
C LEU A 324 -26.88 5.62 3.84
N THR A 325 -26.57 6.91 3.75
CA THR A 325 -27.03 7.90 4.73
C THR A 325 -28.54 8.03 4.70
N GLU A 326 -29.14 8.21 3.51
CA GLU A 326 -30.59 8.28 3.33
C GLU A 326 -31.30 7.03 3.86
N GLU A 327 -30.78 5.85 3.53
CA GLU A 327 -31.36 4.58 3.99
C GLU A 327 -31.27 4.42 5.50
N ASN A 328 -30.13 4.75 6.13
CA ASN A 328 -30.00 4.64 7.58
C ASN A 328 -30.90 5.62 8.33
N LEU A 329 -31.13 6.83 7.81
CA LEU A 329 -32.10 7.77 8.39
C LEU A 329 -33.53 7.18 8.38
N ARG A 330 -33.91 6.43 7.32
CA ARG A 330 -35.19 5.71 7.23
C ARG A 330 -35.25 4.54 8.21
N LEU A 331 -34.17 3.73 8.29
CA LEU A 331 -34.10 2.51 9.11
C LEU A 331 -33.99 2.80 10.61
N ASN A 332 -33.50 3.96 11.01
CA ASN A 332 -33.41 4.35 12.43
C ASN A 332 -34.75 4.29 13.16
N GLN A 333 -35.88 4.53 12.49
CA GLN A 333 -37.21 4.43 13.06
C GLN A 333 -37.57 2.97 13.44
N ALA A 334 -37.00 2.00 12.73
CA ALA A 334 -37.21 0.56 12.96
C ALA A 334 -36.11 -0.08 13.83
N SER A 335 -35.19 0.72 14.41
CA SER A 335 -33.99 0.24 15.11
C SER A 335 -33.17 -0.75 14.26
N GLN A 336 -33.03 -0.43 13.00
CA GLN A 336 -32.21 -1.17 12.04
C GLN A 336 -31.11 -0.27 11.45
N LYS A 337 -30.08 -0.90 10.90
CA LYS A 337 -28.98 -0.23 10.19
C LYS A 337 -28.69 -0.91 8.87
N GLN A 338 -28.06 -0.18 7.94
CA GLN A 338 -27.53 -0.71 6.70
C GLN A 338 -26.11 -0.17 6.47
N LEU A 339 -25.16 -1.07 6.27
CA LEU A 339 -23.77 -0.74 5.95
C LEU A 339 -23.37 -1.20 4.55
N LEU A 340 -24.21 -2.01 3.89
CA LEU A 340 -23.87 -2.68 2.64
C LEU A 340 -24.58 -2.04 1.45
N ILE A 341 -23.78 -1.76 0.42
CA ILE A 341 -24.27 -1.46 -0.92
C ILE A 341 -23.90 -2.61 -1.86
N GLY A 342 -24.85 -3.09 -2.64
CA GLY A 342 -24.68 -4.15 -3.64
C GLY A 342 -24.69 -3.57 -5.05
N ILE A 343 -23.63 -3.84 -5.82
CA ILE A 343 -23.52 -3.45 -7.23
C ILE A 343 -23.58 -4.72 -8.09
N ASP A 344 -24.34 -4.66 -9.17
CA ASP A 344 -24.50 -5.79 -10.10
C ASP A 344 -23.12 -6.27 -10.60
N SER A 345 -22.87 -7.56 -10.51
CA SER A 345 -21.57 -8.17 -10.88
C SER A 345 -21.24 -8.04 -12.35
N VAL A 346 -22.22 -7.95 -13.25
CA VAL A 346 -22.02 -7.75 -14.70
C VAL A 346 -21.28 -6.44 -14.99
N THR A 347 -21.49 -5.43 -14.16
CA THR A 347 -20.81 -4.13 -14.26
C THR A 347 -19.30 -4.24 -14.25
N PHE A 348 -18.77 -5.21 -13.50
CA PHE A 348 -17.33 -5.42 -13.33
C PHE A 348 -16.66 -6.19 -14.48
N ASN A 349 -17.40 -6.50 -15.55
CA ASN A 349 -16.80 -6.94 -16.80
C ASN A 349 -16.03 -5.81 -17.50
N SER A 350 -16.30 -4.54 -17.16
CA SER A 350 -15.47 -3.41 -17.58
C SER A 350 -14.18 -3.38 -16.73
N PRO A 351 -13.00 -3.49 -17.35
CA PRO A 351 -11.71 -3.45 -16.63
C PRO A 351 -11.48 -2.11 -15.94
N TYR A 352 -12.07 -1.03 -16.46
CA TYR A 352 -11.94 0.31 -15.87
C TYR A 352 -12.77 0.45 -14.59
N ILE A 353 -14.00 -0.09 -14.58
CA ILE A 353 -14.85 -0.10 -13.37
C ILE A 353 -14.24 -1.02 -12.31
N GLU A 354 -13.74 -2.17 -12.71
CA GLU A 354 -13.01 -3.06 -11.79
C GLU A 354 -11.81 -2.32 -11.17
N ARG A 355 -10.99 -1.65 -12.00
CA ARG A 355 -9.84 -0.87 -11.53
C ARG A 355 -10.25 0.25 -10.58
N MET A 356 -11.32 0.98 -10.89
CA MET A 356 -11.88 2.04 -10.06
C MET A 356 -12.19 1.55 -8.64
N VAL A 357 -12.90 0.43 -8.54
CA VAL A 357 -13.26 -0.16 -7.24
C VAL A 357 -12.03 -0.69 -6.50
N MET A 358 -11.10 -1.33 -7.20
CA MET A 358 -9.87 -1.84 -6.58
C MET A 358 -9.00 -0.71 -6.03
N LEU A 359 -8.92 0.45 -6.67
CA LEU A 359 -8.22 1.62 -6.15
C LEU A 359 -8.90 2.18 -4.90
N LEU A 360 -10.23 2.20 -4.84
CA LEU A 360 -10.98 2.58 -3.63
C LEU A 360 -10.74 1.61 -2.47
N ILE A 361 -10.65 0.30 -2.77
CA ILE A 361 -10.32 -0.74 -1.77
C ILE A 361 -8.88 -0.54 -1.26
N GLU A 362 -7.93 -0.29 -2.14
CA GLU A 362 -6.53 -0.03 -1.78
C GLU A 362 -6.37 1.18 -0.86
N ALA A 363 -7.09 2.26 -1.15
CA ALA A 363 -7.11 3.46 -0.32
C ALA A 363 -7.84 3.27 1.01
N GLY A 364 -8.49 2.12 1.23
CA GLY A 364 -9.26 1.84 2.45
C GLY A 364 -10.60 2.57 2.49
N LEU A 365 -11.13 3.02 1.35
CA LEU A 365 -12.42 3.71 1.24
C LEU A 365 -13.60 2.75 1.08
N LEU A 366 -13.38 1.59 0.45
CA LEU A 366 -14.39 0.52 0.29
C LEU A 366 -13.85 -0.81 0.81
N TYR A 367 -14.65 -1.51 1.60
CA TYR A 367 -14.40 -2.90 1.98
C TYR A 367 -15.30 -3.83 1.16
N GLU A 368 -14.72 -4.81 0.47
CA GLU A 368 -15.49 -5.79 -0.31
C GLU A 368 -15.80 -7.03 0.52
N HIS A 369 -17.06 -7.42 0.52
CA HIS A 369 -17.56 -8.66 1.15
C HIS A 369 -17.65 -9.79 0.13
N THR A 370 -17.81 -11.02 0.63
CA THR A 370 -18.06 -12.19 -0.23
C THR A 370 -19.28 -11.98 -1.13
N LYS A 371 -19.15 -12.40 -2.40
CA LYS A 371 -20.25 -12.36 -3.37
C LYS A 371 -21.45 -13.17 -2.88
N VAL A 372 -22.65 -12.67 -3.15
CA VAL A 372 -23.89 -13.38 -2.86
C VAL A 372 -24.71 -13.50 -4.15
N SER A 373 -25.08 -14.72 -4.49
CA SER A 373 -26.01 -14.99 -5.60
C SER A 373 -27.46 -14.84 -5.13
N HIS A 374 -28.28 -14.21 -5.96
CA HIS A 374 -29.71 -14.10 -5.79
C HIS A 374 -30.41 -14.79 -6.98
N GLY A 375 -30.57 -16.12 -6.92
CA GLY A 375 -31.08 -16.93 -8.02
C GLY A 375 -30.01 -17.26 -9.08
N THR A 376 -30.44 -17.78 -10.23
CA THR A 376 -29.54 -18.26 -11.28
C THR A 376 -28.82 -17.14 -12.06
N ASP A 377 -29.43 -15.94 -12.16
CA ASP A 377 -28.97 -14.92 -13.12
C ASP A 377 -28.56 -13.56 -12.51
N ARG A 378 -28.64 -13.41 -11.19
CA ARG A 378 -28.32 -12.14 -10.53
C ARG A 378 -27.32 -12.32 -9.40
N SER A 379 -26.13 -11.77 -9.59
CA SER A 379 -25.11 -11.72 -8.54
C SER A 379 -24.71 -10.27 -8.26
N TYR A 380 -24.50 -9.96 -6.99
CA TYR A 380 -24.09 -8.64 -6.53
C TYR A 380 -22.76 -8.74 -5.79
N ARG A 381 -21.83 -7.86 -6.12
CA ARG A 381 -20.68 -7.57 -5.26
C ARG A 381 -21.13 -6.59 -4.20
N ARG A 382 -20.76 -6.86 -2.94
CA ARG A 382 -21.20 -6.10 -1.78
C ARG A 382 -20.05 -5.34 -1.18
N PHE A 383 -20.29 -4.07 -0.89
CA PHE A 383 -19.29 -3.18 -0.36
C PHE A 383 -19.80 -2.45 0.87
N THR A 384 -18.92 -2.24 1.85
CA THR A 384 -19.12 -1.28 2.93
C THR A 384 -18.22 -0.08 2.67
N PRO A 385 -18.77 1.14 2.51
CA PRO A 385 -17.95 2.36 2.48
C PRO A 385 -17.36 2.65 3.86
N HIS A 386 -16.26 3.41 3.86
CA HIS A 386 -15.53 3.74 5.09
C HIS A 386 -16.44 4.39 6.14
N ILE A 387 -16.57 3.74 7.30
CA ILE A 387 -17.56 4.07 8.34
C ILE A 387 -17.41 5.48 8.88
N ALA A 388 -16.17 6.00 8.99
CA ALA A 388 -15.97 7.38 9.47
C ALA A 388 -16.65 8.43 8.56
N TYR A 389 -16.81 8.17 7.26
CA TYR A 389 -17.57 9.06 6.38
C TYR A 389 -19.08 8.97 6.65
N LEU A 390 -19.63 7.79 6.89
CA LEU A 390 -21.04 7.62 7.29
C LEU A 390 -21.32 8.35 8.62
N ILE A 391 -20.39 8.26 9.59
CA ILE A 391 -20.49 9.00 10.85
C ILE A 391 -20.46 10.51 10.60
N ALA A 392 -19.52 11.00 9.79
CA ALA A 392 -19.40 12.42 9.45
C ALA A 392 -20.64 12.96 8.71
N HIS A 393 -21.25 12.15 7.85
CA HIS A 393 -22.50 12.47 7.15
C HIS A 393 -23.75 12.23 7.99
N ARG A 394 -23.60 11.90 9.29
CA ARG A 394 -24.70 11.68 10.25
C ARG A 394 -25.66 10.55 9.87
N ALA A 395 -25.20 9.55 9.15
CA ALA A 395 -26.00 8.40 8.75
C ALA A 395 -26.63 7.66 9.95
N PHE A 396 -26.01 7.77 11.13
CA PHE A 396 -26.43 7.11 12.37
C PHE A 396 -27.07 8.08 13.38
N SER A 397 -27.54 9.25 12.95
CA SER A 397 -28.15 10.24 13.81
C SER A 397 -29.64 9.96 14.01
N ARG A 398 -30.10 9.89 15.25
CA ARG A 398 -31.54 9.74 15.61
C ARG A 398 -32.29 11.07 15.63
N SER A 399 -31.60 12.20 15.68
CA SER A 399 -32.23 13.51 15.78
C SER A 399 -31.41 14.59 15.09
N HIS A 400 -32.09 15.66 14.69
CA HIS A 400 -31.43 16.87 14.16
C HIS A 400 -30.63 17.65 15.22
N ARG A 401 -30.83 17.36 16.50
CA ARG A 401 -30.17 18.02 17.64
C ARG A 401 -29.08 17.13 18.22
N GLY A 402 -27.86 17.25 17.69
CA GLY A 402 -26.66 16.64 18.25
C GLY A 402 -26.70 15.11 18.34
N PHE A 403 -25.59 14.47 18.13
CA PHE A 403 -25.43 13.05 18.40
C PHE A 403 -24.25 12.86 19.36
N SER A 404 -24.41 12.00 20.33
CA SER A 404 -23.36 11.63 21.26
C SER A 404 -22.61 10.40 20.76
N PRO A 405 -21.36 10.16 21.19
CA PRO A 405 -20.64 8.92 20.92
C PRO A 405 -21.47 7.68 21.24
N GLN A 406 -22.14 7.66 22.35
CA GLN A 406 -22.99 6.56 22.80
C GLN A 406 -24.17 6.30 21.84
N SER A 407 -24.83 7.36 21.34
CA SER A 407 -25.97 7.19 20.41
C SER A 407 -25.55 6.60 19.07
N ILE A 408 -24.31 6.86 18.61
CA ILE A 408 -23.76 6.20 17.41
C ILE A 408 -23.49 4.72 17.71
N LEU A 409 -22.86 4.41 18.85
CA LEU A 409 -22.57 3.04 19.24
C LEU A 409 -23.83 2.20 19.40
N GLU A 410 -24.89 2.76 19.96
CA GLU A 410 -26.19 2.09 20.02
C GLU A 410 -26.72 1.70 18.62
N VAL A 411 -26.53 2.53 17.60
CA VAL A 411 -26.91 2.18 16.23
C VAL A 411 -26.02 1.06 15.66
N PHE A 412 -24.74 0.98 16.08
CA PHE A 412 -23.91 -0.15 15.70
C PHE A 412 -24.37 -1.49 16.30
N ASP A 413 -25.10 -1.46 17.41
CA ASP A 413 -25.72 -2.66 18.02
C ASP A 413 -27.05 -3.03 17.36
N TYR A 414 -27.63 -2.17 16.52
CA TYR A 414 -28.85 -2.47 15.79
C TYR A 414 -28.67 -3.64 14.85
N LYS A 415 -29.77 -4.36 14.63
CA LYS A 415 -29.82 -5.42 13.63
C LYS A 415 -29.62 -4.85 12.24
N SER A 416 -28.68 -5.42 11.51
CA SER A 416 -28.50 -5.08 10.09
C SER A 416 -29.73 -5.45 9.28
N ASP A 417 -30.14 -4.58 8.34
CA ASP A 417 -31.16 -4.95 7.36
C ASP A 417 -30.73 -6.18 6.57
N LYS A 418 -31.70 -7.02 6.23
CA LYS A 418 -31.44 -8.33 5.61
C LYS A 418 -30.80 -8.22 4.22
N HIS A 419 -31.10 -7.15 3.50
CA HIS A 419 -30.67 -6.99 2.12
C HIS A 419 -29.85 -5.71 1.93
N PRO A 420 -28.69 -5.78 1.22
CA PRO A 420 -27.95 -4.58 0.87
C PRO A 420 -28.78 -3.65 -0.02
N ILE A 421 -28.49 -2.36 0.03
CA ILE A 421 -29.02 -1.44 -0.98
C ILE A 421 -28.48 -1.87 -2.34
N ARG A 422 -29.37 -2.17 -3.27
CA ARG A 422 -28.97 -2.58 -4.63
C ARG A 422 -28.92 -1.39 -5.55
N ARG A 423 -27.84 -1.25 -6.30
CA ARG A 423 -27.64 -0.17 -7.26
C ARG A 423 -27.08 -0.71 -8.58
N SER A 424 -27.47 -0.10 -9.67
CA SER A 424 -26.78 -0.25 -10.95
C SER A 424 -25.65 0.78 -11.04
N ILE A 425 -24.67 0.54 -11.89
CA ILE A 425 -23.59 1.52 -12.08
C ILE A 425 -24.13 2.85 -12.64
N GLN A 426 -25.17 2.80 -13.49
CA GLN A 426 -25.82 3.97 -14.06
C GLN A 426 -26.52 4.84 -13.01
N SER A 427 -26.89 4.28 -11.85
CA SER A 427 -27.44 5.05 -10.73
C SER A 427 -26.34 5.65 -9.84
N MET A 428 -25.13 5.14 -9.93
CA MET A 428 -23.96 5.61 -9.18
C MET A 428 -23.15 6.66 -9.96
N LEU A 429 -23.06 6.50 -11.27
CA LEU A 429 -22.38 7.38 -12.21
C LEU A 429 -23.36 7.70 -13.36
N ASN A 430 -23.39 8.95 -13.82
CA ASN A 430 -24.24 9.34 -14.94
C ASN A 430 -23.71 8.81 -16.28
N ALA A 431 -24.48 8.98 -17.36
CA ALA A 431 -24.10 8.51 -18.70
C ALA A 431 -22.77 9.13 -19.17
N ASP A 432 -22.60 10.45 -19.00
CA ASP A 432 -21.39 11.16 -19.41
C ASP A 432 -20.16 10.66 -18.63
N ASP A 433 -20.31 10.31 -17.34
CA ASP A 433 -19.23 9.72 -16.53
C ASP A 433 -18.86 8.33 -17.06
N LEU A 434 -19.84 7.51 -17.45
CA LEU A 434 -19.60 6.17 -17.99
C LEU A 434 -18.95 6.19 -19.37
N ASP A 435 -19.28 7.17 -20.20
CA ASP A 435 -18.66 7.38 -21.51
C ASP A 435 -17.20 7.85 -21.38
N ARG A 436 -16.89 8.57 -20.31
CA ARG A 436 -15.53 9.08 -20.03
C ARG A 436 -14.62 8.07 -19.33
N ILE A 437 -15.16 6.98 -18.74
CA ILE A 437 -14.35 6.07 -17.96
C ILE A 437 -13.34 5.33 -18.84
N GLY A 438 -12.07 5.63 -18.65
CA GLY A 438 -10.99 5.07 -19.46
C GLY A 438 -9.62 5.50 -18.94
N LEU A 439 -8.58 5.16 -19.69
CA LEU A 439 -7.21 5.56 -19.37
C LEU A 439 -6.90 6.94 -19.95
N ASP A 440 -6.29 7.78 -19.14
CA ASP A 440 -5.76 9.08 -19.57
C ASP A 440 -4.36 8.88 -20.17
N LEU A 441 -4.32 8.44 -21.42
CA LEU A 441 -3.06 8.18 -22.10
C LEU A 441 -2.49 9.48 -22.69
N PRO A 442 -1.24 9.87 -22.35
CA PRO A 442 -0.64 11.07 -22.90
C PRO A 442 -0.49 10.93 -24.42
N PRO A 443 -0.81 11.97 -25.21
CA PRO A 443 -0.64 11.95 -26.65
C PRO A 443 0.87 11.88 -27.01
N CYS A 444 1.15 11.59 -28.26
CA CYS A 444 2.51 11.61 -28.79
C CYS A 444 3.16 12.98 -28.59
N GLU A 445 4.32 13.05 -27.94
CA GLU A 445 5.02 14.32 -27.69
C GLU A 445 5.51 15.00 -28.99
N LYS A 446 5.73 14.22 -30.07
CA LYS A 446 6.23 14.75 -31.35
C LYS A 446 5.15 15.28 -32.27
N CYS A 447 3.98 14.62 -32.35
CA CYS A 447 2.92 14.98 -33.30
C CYS A 447 1.55 15.19 -32.66
N SER A 448 1.46 15.10 -31.33
CA SER A 448 0.21 15.26 -30.54
C SER A 448 -0.92 14.30 -30.91
N THR A 449 -0.64 13.24 -31.66
CA THR A 449 -1.64 12.21 -31.99
C THR A 449 -1.98 11.41 -30.74
N ALA A 450 -3.27 11.19 -30.49
CA ALA A 450 -3.76 10.39 -29.37
C ALA A 450 -3.28 8.94 -29.47
N ARG A 451 -3.01 8.30 -28.33
CA ARG A 451 -2.69 6.87 -28.28
C ARG A 451 -3.95 6.04 -28.46
N LEU A 452 -3.80 4.88 -29.09
CA LEU A 452 -4.89 3.94 -29.31
C LEU A 452 -5.13 3.04 -28.08
N ASN A 453 -4.07 2.67 -27.38
CA ASN A 453 -4.14 1.84 -26.17
C ASN A 453 -2.84 1.95 -25.32
N ASP A 454 -2.88 1.42 -24.11
CA ASP A 454 -1.78 1.46 -23.13
C ASP A 454 -0.55 0.65 -23.57
N SER A 455 -0.74 -0.41 -24.36
CA SER A 455 0.36 -1.25 -24.85
C SER A 455 1.09 -0.69 -26.07
N GLN A 456 0.63 0.46 -26.61
CA GLN A 456 1.23 1.08 -27.78
C GLN A 456 2.59 1.70 -27.45
N ARG A 457 3.67 1.15 -28.02
CA ARG A 457 5.05 1.64 -27.80
C ARG A 457 5.50 2.69 -28.78
N PHE A 458 4.92 2.72 -29.98
CA PHE A 458 5.28 3.68 -31.04
C PHE A 458 4.06 4.39 -31.54
N CYS A 459 4.18 5.68 -31.83
CA CYS A 459 3.11 6.47 -32.41
C CYS A 459 2.73 5.92 -33.80
N HIS A 460 1.48 5.61 -34.00
CA HIS A 460 0.99 5.09 -35.29
C HIS A 460 1.03 6.12 -36.43
N ALA A 461 1.11 7.44 -36.09
CA ALA A 461 1.14 8.50 -37.08
C ALA A 461 2.56 8.92 -37.47
N CYS A 462 3.51 8.99 -36.54
CA CYS A 462 4.86 9.51 -36.80
C CYS A 462 5.99 8.54 -36.45
N GLY A 463 5.68 7.33 -35.94
CA GLY A 463 6.66 6.30 -35.62
C GLY A 463 7.55 6.63 -34.41
N SER A 464 7.38 7.78 -33.72
CA SER A 464 8.18 8.09 -32.55
C SER A 464 7.78 7.19 -31.36
N GLU A 465 8.74 6.87 -30.51
CA GLU A 465 8.51 6.10 -29.30
C GLU A 465 7.59 6.88 -28.34
N LEU A 466 6.62 6.17 -27.76
CA LEU A 466 5.67 6.69 -26.79
C LEU A 466 6.15 6.33 -25.40
N LEU A 467 6.61 7.31 -24.66
CA LEU A 467 7.11 7.14 -23.31
C LEU A 467 6.01 7.51 -22.29
N ASP A 468 5.78 6.68 -21.31
CA ASP A 468 5.00 7.03 -20.14
C ASP A 468 5.89 7.76 -19.13
N ARG A 469 5.37 8.83 -18.52
CA ARG A 469 6.10 9.46 -17.41
C ARG A 469 6.13 8.48 -16.26
N SER A 470 7.33 8.10 -15.81
CA SER A 470 7.46 7.26 -14.62
C SER A 470 6.99 8.04 -13.40
N VAL A 471 6.48 7.33 -12.39
CA VAL A 471 6.11 7.91 -11.08
C VAL A 471 7.29 8.66 -10.48
N PHE A 472 8.50 8.12 -10.63
CA PHE A 472 9.73 8.79 -10.24
C PHE A 472 9.91 10.14 -10.95
N THR A 473 9.73 10.19 -12.27
CA THR A 473 9.83 11.45 -13.03
C THR A 473 8.77 12.45 -12.58
N ALA A 474 7.54 11.98 -12.32
CA ALA A 474 6.47 12.82 -11.80
C ALA A 474 6.84 13.39 -10.42
N CYS A 475 7.32 12.55 -9.50
CA CYS A 475 7.80 12.98 -8.18
C CYS A 475 8.95 14.00 -8.29
N MET A 476 9.93 13.71 -9.12
CA MET A 476 11.11 14.60 -9.30
C MET A 476 10.74 15.95 -9.90
N SER A 477 9.66 16.04 -10.68
CA SER A 477 9.19 17.30 -11.27
C SER A 477 8.37 18.17 -10.31
N ILE A 478 8.00 17.67 -9.14
CA ILE A 478 7.26 18.44 -8.13
C ILE A 478 8.11 19.62 -7.66
N GLU A 479 7.52 20.81 -7.61
CA GLU A 479 8.19 21.99 -7.10
C GLU A 479 8.37 21.92 -5.58
N LEU A 480 9.53 22.34 -5.07
CA LEU A 480 9.82 22.33 -3.63
C LEU A 480 8.82 23.18 -2.81
N LYS A 481 8.21 24.20 -3.44
CA LYS A 481 7.14 24.99 -2.79
C LYS A 481 5.89 24.16 -2.47
N ASP A 482 5.64 23.08 -3.22
CA ASP A 482 4.45 22.23 -3.09
C ASP A 482 4.68 21.03 -2.16
N VAL A 483 5.91 20.80 -1.72
CA VAL A 483 6.24 19.71 -0.80
C VAL A 483 5.58 19.95 0.57
N PRO A 484 4.72 19.03 1.05
CA PRO A 484 4.13 19.11 2.39
C PRO A 484 5.20 18.96 3.46
N GLY A 485 4.97 19.62 4.63
CA GLY A 485 5.91 19.57 5.76
C GLY A 485 7.03 20.64 5.72
N LEU A 486 7.29 21.27 4.58
CA LEU A 486 8.12 22.48 4.54
C LEU A 486 7.31 23.69 4.99
N THR A 487 7.88 24.49 5.91
CA THR A 487 7.24 25.74 6.38
C THR A 487 7.27 26.81 5.29
N THR A 488 6.34 27.78 5.34
CA THR A 488 6.29 28.91 4.40
C THR A 488 7.63 29.65 4.33
N TRP A 489 8.29 29.83 5.48
CA TRP A 489 9.62 30.46 5.56
C TRP A 489 10.70 29.65 4.82
N GLN A 490 10.70 28.31 5.00
CA GLN A 490 11.64 27.42 4.29
C GLN A 490 11.41 27.46 2.78
N LYS A 491 10.16 27.38 2.34
CA LYS A 491 9.78 27.47 0.93
C LYS A 491 10.24 28.79 0.29
N SER A 492 9.95 29.92 0.94
CA SER A 492 10.39 31.23 0.48
C SER A 492 11.92 31.35 0.45
N GLY A 493 12.60 30.86 1.50
CA GLY A 493 14.06 30.87 1.57
C GLY A 493 14.73 30.07 0.46
N ILE A 494 14.23 28.87 0.15
CA ILE A 494 14.71 28.03 -0.95
C ILE A 494 14.58 28.79 -2.27
N LEU A 495 13.40 29.36 -2.56
CA LEU A 495 13.14 30.04 -3.82
C LEU A 495 13.97 31.33 -4.01
N GLN A 496 14.25 32.06 -2.94
CA GLN A 496 14.94 33.35 -3.00
C GLN A 496 16.47 33.23 -2.95
N SER A 497 16.98 32.27 -2.18
CA SER A 497 18.42 32.18 -1.88
C SER A 497 19.14 31.04 -2.60
N THR A 498 18.44 30.17 -3.32
CA THR A 498 19.02 29.01 -4.01
C THR A 498 18.50 28.88 -5.45
N ASN A 499 19.20 28.07 -6.24
CA ASN A 499 18.75 27.70 -7.59
C ASN A 499 17.88 26.42 -7.60
N LEU A 500 17.48 25.92 -6.41
CA LEU A 500 16.65 24.74 -6.28
C LEU A 500 15.17 25.11 -6.54
N ARG A 501 14.52 24.44 -7.47
CA ARG A 501 13.11 24.64 -7.81
C ARG A 501 12.29 23.40 -7.60
N THR A 502 12.82 22.26 -8.03
CA THR A 502 12.13 20.96 -8.01
C THR A 502 12.79 19.99 -7.02
N ILE A 503 12.12 18.90 -6.72
CA ILE A 503 12.69 17.80 -5.94
C ILE A 503 13.94 17.27 -6.64
N ALA A 504 13.92 17.15 -7.99
CA ALA A 504 15.07 16.73 -8.77
C ALA A 504 16.30 17.60 -8.49
N ASP A 505 16.13 18.91 -8.45
CA ASP A 505 17.25 19.85 -8.21
C ASP A 505 17.92 19.60 -6.85
N LEU A 506 17.13 19.26 -5.83
CA LEU A 506 17.67 18.97 -4.49
C LEU A 506 18.32 17.58 -4.42
N VAL A 507 17.66 16.55 -4.97
CA VAL A 507 18.09 15.16 -4.84
C VAL A 507 19.29 14.84 -5.73
N SER A 508 19.44 15.50 -6.87
CA SER A 508 20.56 15.30 -7.80
C SER A 508 21.87 15.98 -7.35
N LYS A 509 21.83 16.90 -6.40
CA LYS A 509 23.02 17.56 -5.87
C LYS A 509 23.89 16.58 -5.07
N GLN A 510 25.21 16.65 -5.27
CA GLN A 510 26.16 15.88 -4.45
C GLN A 510 26.18 16.34 -2.99
N ASP A 511 26.06 17.65 -2.75
CA ASP A 511 25.94 18.25 -1.42
C ASP A 511 24.77 19.24 -1.38
N PRO A 512 23.55 18.75 -1.16
CA PRO A 512 22.37 19.61 -1.00
C PRO A 512 22.48 20.51 0.24
N GLY A 513 23.19 20.04 1.27
CA GLY A 513 23.36 20.79 2.52
C GLY A 513 24.06 22.12 2.33
N THR A 514 25.11 22.16 1.51
CA THR A 514 25.83 23.42 1.19
C THR A 514 24.92 24.40 0.44
N GLU A 515 24.11 23.92 -0.50
CA GLU A 515 23.18 24.79 -1.22
C GLU A 515 22.10 25.37 -0.27
N LEU A 516 21.53 24.54 0.59
CA LEU A 516 20.52 24.96 1.57
C LEU A 516 21.06 25.95 2.63
N ARG A 517 22.35 25.88 2.95
CA ARG A 517 23.01 26.82 3.88
C ARG A 517 23.16 28.24 3.34
N LYS A 518 22.92 28.48 2.05
CA LYS A 518 22.82 29.84 1.49
C LYS A 518 21.60 30.60 2.01
N ILE A 519 20.61 29.90 2.53
CA ILE A 519 19.40 30.48 3.09
C ILE A 519 19.73 31.11 4.45
N PHE A 520 19.33 32.37 4.65
CA PHE A 520 19.56 33.08 5.91
C PHE A 520 19.06 32.27 7.10
N ARG A 521 19.87 32.15 8.15
CA ARG A 521 19.62 31.35 9.37
C ARG A 521 19.46 29.84 9.18
N VAL A 522 19.87 29.27 8.06
CA VAL A 522 19.93 27.81 7.86
C VAL A 522 21.35 27.31 8.10
N GLY A 523 21.59 26.76 9.28
CA GLY A 523 22.80 26.00 9.60
C GLY A 523 22.67 24.50 9.24
N PRO A 524 23.70 23.68 9.53
CA PRO A 524 23.72 22.24 9.18
C PRO A 524 22.48 21.48 9.66
N VAL A 525 22.05 21.70 10.90
CA VAL A 525 20.89 20.99 11.49
C VAL A 525 19.58 21.31 10.74
N ARG A 526 19.37 22.58 10.38
CA ARG A 526 18.17 22.97 9.61
C ARG A 526 18.24 22.50 8.17
N ALA A 527 19.42 22.51 7.56
CA ALA A 527 19.61 21.95 6.21
C ALA A 527 19.29 20.46 6.17
N ASN A 528 19.79 19.68 7.13
CA ASN A 528 19.46 18.26 7.26
C ASN A 528 17.96 18.05 7.46
N LYS A 529 17.31 18.85 8.32
CA LYS A 529 15.86 18.73 8.53
C LYS A 529 15.06 19.00 7.25
N ILE A 530 15.47 19.94 6.40
CA ILE A 530 14.82 20.18 5.10
C ILE A 530 15.02 18.97 4.19
N GLN A 531 16.24 18.42 4.14
CA GLN A 531 16.54 17.21 3.36
C GLN A 531 15.72 16.01 3.84
N ASP A 532 15.59 15.82 5.17
CA ASP A 532 14.80 14.75 5.76
C ASP A 532 13.31 14.89 5.39
N VAL A 533 12.76 16.10 5.44
CA VAL A 533 11.36 16.36 5.06
C VAL A 533 11.13 16.04 3.59
N VAL A 534 12.02 16.48 2.69
CA VAL A 534 11.90 16.18 1.26
C VAL A 534 12.16 14.70 0.99
N GLY A 535 13.14 14.08 1.64
CA GLY A 535 13.42 12.66 1.54
C GLY A 535 12.24 11.80 1.97
N ASN A 536 11.66 12.10 3.13
CA ASN A 536 10.47 11.41 3.62
C ASN A 536 9.28 11.57 2.68
N PHE A 537 9.08 12.77 2.13
CA PHE A 537 8.04 13.00 1.12
C PHE A 537 8.27 12.17 -0.15
N VAL A 538 9.51 12.13 -0.65
CA VAL A 538 9.86 11.29 -1.80
C VAL A 538 9.63 9.81 -1.49
N ASP A 539 10.06 9.33 -0.34
CA ASP A 539 9.84 7.94 0.09
C ASP A 539 8.35 7.63 0.25
N GLU A 540 7.56 8.56 0.79
CA GLU A 540 6.10 8.42 0.92
C GLU A 540 5.38 8.51 -0.43
N PHE A 541 5.81 9.41 -1.31
CA PHE A 541 5.23 9.57 -2.65
C PHE A 541 5.48 8.34 -3.51
N LEU A 542 6.68 7.79 -3.45
CA LEU A 542 7.10 6.64 -4.24
C LEU A 542 6.76 5.29 -3.59
N SER A 543 6.40 5.27 -2.32
CA SER A 543 5.88 4.10 -1.63
C SER A 543 4.34 4.08 -1.75
#